data_056196b2102276592396aa969a26e483
#
_entry.id   056196b2102276592396aa969a26e483
#
_cell.length_a   1.000
_cell.length_b   1.000
_cell.length_c   1.000
_cell.angle_alpha   90.00
_cell.angle_beta   90.00
_cell.angle_gamma   90.00
#
_symmetry.space_group_name_H-M   'P 1'
#
loop_
_entity.id
_entity.type
_entity.pdbx_description
1 polymer ?
#
loop_
_entity_poly.entity_id
_entity_poly.type
_entity_poly.pdbx_seq_one_letter_code
_entity_poly.pdbx_strand_id
1 'polypeptide(L)'
;MEENNNVVGTTSKTSELPVRVAVRVRPLITSEKRKGENNVVNVDKKTAQAILGKDRCFAFDFAYGIASKQEEIYNDIVKPLETKLFQGYNATLLAYGQTGSGKTYTMFGPETPSLSSSGSYETQKSPAEIKISTTGTSTTLQGLIP
;
A
#
# COMPACT_ATOMS: atom_id res chain seq x y z
N MET A 1 56.66 -26.16 -12.54
CA MET A 1 55.72 -25.21 -13.11
C MET A 1 54.34 -25.58 -12.58
N GLU A 2 53.94 -24.97 -11.48
CA GLU A 2 52.64 -25.20 -10.87
C GLU A 2 51.79 -23.97 -11.16
N GLU A 3 50.73 -24.17 -11.94
CA GLU A 3 49.72 -23.12 -12.22
C GLU A 3 48.72 -23.05 -11.07
N ASN A 4 48.78 -21.98 -10.29
CA ASN A 4 47.82 -21.65 -9.28
C ASN A 4 46.57 -21.03 -9.94
N ASN A 5 45.55 -21.83 -10.18
CA ASN A 5 44.20 -21.37 -10.54
C ASN A 5 43.49 -20.86 -9.30
N ASN A 6 43.58 -19.57 -9.04
CA ASN A 6 42.86 -18.89 -7.98
C ASN A 6 41.44 -18.52 -8.51
N VAL A 7 40.46 -19.41 -8.29
CA VAL A 7 39.05 -19.13 -8.58
C VAL A 7 38.54 -18.18 -7.49
N VAL A 8 38.48 -16.89 -7.81
CA VAL A 8 37.83 -15.89 -6.97
C VAL A 8 36.31 -16.12 -7.05
N GLY A 9 35.77 -16.85 -6.07
CA GLY A 9 34.37 -17.00 -5.87
C GLY A 9 33.75 -15.67 -5.41
N THR A 10 33.19 -14.89 -6.34
CA THR A 10 32.33 -13.74 -6.03
C THR A 10 31.03 -14.25 -5.46
N THR A 11 30.96 -14.44 -4.14
CA THR A 11 29.71 -14.60 -3.44
C THR A 11 29.01 -13.23 -3.46
N SER A 12 28.09 -13.04 -4.40
CA SER A 12 27.13 -11.93 -4.37
C SER A 12 26.32 -12.07 -3.09
N LYS A 13 26.61 -11.25 -2.08
CA LYS A 13 25.72 -11.08 -0.92
C LYS A 13 24.40 -10.55 -1.46
N THR A 14 23.42 -11.44 -1.61
CA THR A 14 22.02 -11.07 -1.83
C THR A 14 21.60 -10.31 -0.56
N SER A 15 21.51 -9.00 -0.64
CA SER A 15 20.97 -8.19 0.45
C SER A 15 19.48 -8.48 0.53
N GLU A 16 19.11 -9.35 1.45
CA GLU A 16 17.71 -9.61 1.76
C GLU A 16 17.10 -8.31 2.30
N LEU A 17 16.17 -7.74 1.55
CA LEU A 17 15.40 -6.60 2.01
C LEU A 17 14.28 -7.11 2.91
N PRO A 18 14.18 -6.63 4.15
CA PRO A 18 13.11 -7.06 5.05
C PRO A 18 11.75 -6.67 4.50
N VAL A 19 10.77 -7.56 4.65
CA VAL A 19 9.37 -7.25 4.35
C VAL A 19 8.90 -6.18 5.34
N ARG A 20 8.38 -5.06 4.82
CA ARG A 20 7.77 -4.00 5.64
C ARG A 20 6.28 -4.25 5.79
N VAL A 21 5.79 -4.06 7.00
CA VAL A 21 4.39 -4.31 7.34
C VAL A 21 3.73 -3.00 7.79
N ALA A 22 2.61 -2.69 7.18
CA ALA A 22 1.79 -1.54 7.54
C ALA A 22 0.41 -1.98 8.00
N VAL A 23 -0.11 -1.36 9.05
CA VAL A 23 -1.51 -1.50 9.45
C VAL A 23 -2.30 -0.26 9.07
N ARG A 24 -3.51 -0.45 8.52
CA ARG A 24 -4.47 0.61 8.26
C ARG A 24 -5.80 0.30 8.90
N VAL A 25 -6.26 1.20 9.74
CA VAL A 25 -7.58 1.12 10.39
C VAL A 25 -8.58 1.94 9.59
N ARG A 26 -9.62 1.29 9.03
CA ARG A 26 -10.70 1.98 8.32
C ARG A 26 -11.75 2.55 9.29
N PRO A 27 -12.49 3.58 8.92
CA PRO A 27 -13.64 4.03 9.69
C PRO A 27 -14.75 2.95 9.68
N LEU A 28 -15.60 3.00 10.70
CA LEU A 28 -16.82 2.19 10.74
C LEU A 28 -17.75 2.59 9.59
N ILE A 29 -18.28 1.61 8.86
CA ILE A 29 -19.27 1.83 7.82
C ILE A 29 -20.65 2.11 8.43
N THR A 30 -21.57 2.64 7.64
CA THR A 30 -22.90 3.05 8.11
C THR A 30 -23.68 1.91 8.76
N SER A 31 -23.56 0.68 8.26
CA SER A 31 -24.22 -0.49 8.84
C SER A 31 -23.69 -0.87 10.23
N GLU A 32 -22.38 -0.75 10.45
CA GLU A 32 -21.72 -0.99 11.74
C GLU A 32 -22.13 0.08 12.77
N LYS A 33 -22.14 1.35 12.36
CA LYS A 33 -22.63 2.46 13.21
C LYS A 33 -24.08 2.28 13.62
N ARG A 34 -24.95 1.82 12.70
CA ARG A 34 -26.37 1.55 13.01
C ARG A 34 -26.54 0.40 14.00
N LYS A 35 -25.65 -0.56 14.05
CA LYS A 35 -25.63 -1.64 15.02
C LYS A 35 -25.06 -1.22 16.39
N GLY A 36 -24.64 0.03 16.53
CA GLY A 36 -24.04 0.53 17.76
C GLY A 36 -22.59 0.05 18.01
N GLU A 37 -21.91 -0.43 16.96
CA GLU A 37 -20.52 -0.85 17.10
C GLU A 37 -19.60 0.34 17.32
N ASN A 38 -18.57 0.15 18.15
CA ASN A 38 -17.59 1.16 18.50
C ASN A 38 -16.22 0.83 17.93
N ASN A 39 -15.45 1.86 17.67
CA ASN A 39 -14.05 1.67 17.32
C ASN A 39 -13.24 1.25 18.56
N VAL A 40 -12.65 0.07 18.48
CA VAL A 40 -11.82 -0.51 19.58
C VAL A 40 -10.32 -0.44 19.28
N VAL A 41 -9.93 0.08 18.12
CA VAL A 41 -8.53 0.18 17.70
C VAL A 41 -8.11 1.64 17.68
N ASN A 42 -7.09 1.97 18.48
CA ASN A 42 -6.39 3.25 18.44
C ASN A 42 -5.06 3.08 17.71
N VAL A 43 -4.63 4.11 17.00
CA VAL A 43 -3.35 4.09 16.28
C VAL A 43 -2.51 5.25 16.75
N ASP A 44 -1.30 4.94 17.18
CA ASP A 44 -0.24 5.93 17.37
C ASP A 44 0.70 5.89 16.16
N LYS A 45 0.59 6.91 15.33
CA LYS A 45 1.41 7.04 14.13
C LYS A 45 2.88 7.27 14.44
N LYS A 46 3.20 7.97 15.54
CA LYS A 46 4.59 8.31 15.89
C LYS A 46 5.40 7.09 16.29
N THR A 47 4.77 6.17 17.01
CA THR A 47 5.38 4.91 17.44
C THR A 47 5.08 3.75 16.49
N ALA A 48 4.32 3.99 15.40
CA ALA A 48 3.85 3.00 14.44
C ALA A 48 3.14 1.81 15.14
N GLN A 49 2.27 2.11 16.10
CA GLN A 49 1.58 1.11 16.91
C GLN A 49 0.08 1.15 16.71
N ALA A 50 -0.53 -0.04 16.72
CA ALA A 50 -1.97 -0.21 16.84
C ALA A 50 -2.32 -0.79 18.21
N ILE A 51 -3.19 -0.13 18.95
CA ILE A 51 -3.60 -0.47 20.29
C ILE A 51 -5.03 -0.98 20.23
N LEU A 52 -5.22 -2.25 20.57
CA LEU A 52 -6.53 -2.91 20.58
C LEU A 52 -7.06 -2.96 22.03
N GLY A 53 -8.18 -2.27 22.26
CA GLY A 53 -8.75 -2.16 23.61
C GLY A 53 -7.84 -1.37 24.53
N LYS A 54 -7.59 -1.91 25.75
CA LYS A 54 -6.79 -1.24 26.79
C LYS A 54 -5.33 -1.71 26.86
N ASP A 55 -5.08 -2.99 26.49
CA ASP A 55 -3.85 -3.65 26.90
C ASP A 55 -3.05 -4.31 25.75
N ARG A 56 -3.60 -4.39 24.54
CA ARG A 56 -2.94 -5.07 23.43
C ARG A 56 -2.34 -4.05 22.47
N CYS A 57 -1.01 -3.98 22.46
CA CYS A 57 -0.25 -3.11 21.58
C CYS A 57 0.53 -3.95 20.55
N PHE A 58 0.42 -3.58 19.29
CA PHE A 58 1.11 -4.22 18.17
C PHE A 58 1.94 -3.17 17.45
N ALA A 59 3.23 -3.46 17.24
CA ALA A 59 4.14 -2.60 16.51
C ALA A 59 4.25 -3.04 15.04
N PHE A 60 4.34 -2.04 14.17
CA PHE A 60 4.46 -2.21 12.72
C PHE A 60 5.55 -1.28 12.19
N ASP A 61 5.89 -1.37 10.90
CA ASP A 61 6.76 -0.36 10.28
C ASP A 61 5.98 0.95 10.03
N PHE A 62 4.66 0.84 9.77
CA PHE A 62 3.75 1.98 9.60
C PHE A 62 2.39 1.68 10.22
N ALA A 63 1.77 2.69 10.81
CA ALA A 63 0.43 2.56 11.38
C ALA A 63 -0.44 3.75 10.97
N TYR A 64 -1.57 3.47 10.31
CA TYR A 64 -2.51 4.45 9.78
C TYR A 64 -3.86 4.34 10.46
N GLY A 65 -4.27 5.42 11.08
CA GLY A 65 -5.56 5.55 11.75
C GLY A 65 -6.70 5.87 10.79
N ILE A 66 -7.89 6.03 11.34
CA ILE A 66 -9.14 6.29 10.61
C ILE A 66 -9.06 7.57 9.74
N ALA A 67 -8.32 8.57 10.19
CA ALA A 67 -8.18 9.86 9.49
C ALA A 67 -7.07 9.87 8.43
N SER A 68 -6.29 8.79 8.29
CA SER A 68 -5.17 8.73 7.34
C SER A 68 -5.67 8.75 5.90
N LYS A 69 -5.06 9.63 5.12
CA LYS A 69 -5.40 9.82 3.71
C LYS A 69 -4.68 8.78 2.83
N GLN A 70 -5.24 8.53 1.65
CA GLN A 70 -4.67 7.63 0.65
C GLN A 70 -3.28 8.11 0.21
N GLU A 71 -3.13 9.40 -0.04
CA GLU A 71 -1.89 10.05 -0.44
C GLU A 71 -0.74 9.84 0.56
N GLU A 72 -1.05 9.85 1.85
CA GLU A 72 -0.08 9.61 2.92
C GLU A 72 0.49 8.19 2.83
N ILE A 73 -0.39 7.20 2.68
CA ILE A 73 -0.03 5.79 2.53
C ILE A 73 0.82 5.57 1.27
N TYR A 74 0.43 6.22 0.17
CA TYR A 74 1.18 6.18 -1.07
C TYR A 74 2.60 6.73 -0.90
N ASN A 75 2.74 7.91 -0.32
CA ASN A 75 4.06 8.55 -0.16
C ASN A 75 5.00 7.74 0.75
N ASP A 76 4.47 7.16 1.83
CA ASP A 76 5.27 6.44 2.82
C ASP A 76 5.65 5.02 2.35
N ILE A 77 4.74 4.32 1.63
CA ILE A 77 4.91 2.91 1.29
C ILE A 77 5.22 2.71 -0.19
N VAL A 78 4.40 3.27 -1.09
CA VAL A 78 4.43 2.92 -2.52
C VAL A 78 5.51 3.69 -3.26
N LYS A 79 5.63 4.99 -3.03
CA LYS A 79 6.60 5.84 -3.71
C LYS A 79 8.07 5.37 -3.59
N PRO A 80 8.54 4.88 -2.42
CA PRO A 80 9.86 4.27 -2.34
C PRO A 80 10.00 2.97 -3.15
N LEU A 81 8.92 2.17 -3.26
CA LEU A 81 8.91 0.96 -4.09
C LEU A 81 8.93 1.31 -5.57
N GLU A 82 8.15 2.31 -5.98
CA GLU A 82 8.12 2.84 -7.34
C GLU A 82 9.51 3.30 -7.79
N THR A 83 10.22 4.05 -6.95
CA THR A 83 11.59 4.47 -7.24
C THR A 83 12.52 3.27 -7.49
N LYS A 84 12.36 2.18 -6.74
CA LYS A 84 13.12 0.95 -6.94
C LYS A 84 12.71 0.21 -8.21
N LEU A 85 11.43 0.21 -8.54
CA LEU A 85 10.90 -0.38 -9.76
C LEU A 85 11.52 0.27 -11.01
N PHE A 86 11.62 1.60 -11.05
CA PHE A 86 12.30 2.32 -12.13
C PHE A 86 13.81 2.07 -12.21
N GLN A 87 14.43 1.61 -11.13
CA GLN A 87 15.81 1.15 -11.10
C GLN A 87 15.97 -0.32 -11.57
N GLY A 88 14.88 -0.98 -11.96
CA GLY A 88 14.88 -2.38 -12.44
C GLY A 88 14.69 -3.43 -11.36
N TYR A 89 14.33 -3.05 -10.12
CA TYR A 89 14.03 -4.01 -9.05
C TYR A 89 12.56 -4.43 -9.10
N ASN A 90 12.30 -5.69 -8.79
CA ASN A 90 10.92 -6.16 -8.58
C ASN A 90 10.36 -5.61 -7.26
N ALA A 91 9.09 -5.24 -7.28
CA ALA A 91 8.36 -4.79 -6.09
C ALA A 91 7.03 -5.54 -5.99
N THR A 92 6.64 -5.90 -4.76
CA THR A 92 5.37 -6.54 -4.48
C THR A 92 4.68 -5.81 -3.35
N LEU A 93 3.40 -5.47 -3.54
CA LEU A 93 2.53 -4.90 -2.53
C LEU A 93 1.37 -5.85 -2.29
N LEU A 94 1.16 -6.23 -1.03
CA LEU A 94 0.10 -7.14 -0.61
C LEU A 94 -0.85 -6.44 0.35
N ALA A 95 -2.16 -6.51 0.09
CA ALA A 95 -3.19 -6.10 1.03
C ALA A 95 -3.82 -7.34 1.66
N TYR A 96 -3.75 -7.45 2.98
CA TYR A 96 -4.27 -8.57 3.75
C TYR A 96 -5.34 -8.10 4.75
N GLY A 97 -6.33 -8.95 5.01
CA GLY A 97 -7.41 -8.69 5.95
C GLY A 97 -8.69 -9.46 5.57
N GLN A 98 -9.66 -9.50 6.49
CA GLN A 98 -10.97 -10.12 6.25
C GLN A 98 -11.77 -9.39 5.17
N THR A 99 -12.86 -9.99 4.68
CA THR A 99 -13.79 -9.34 3.76
C THR A 99 -14.37 -8.09 4.39
N GLY A 100 -14.42 -6.99 3.62
CA GLY A 100 -14.89 -5.69 4.12
C GLY A 100 -13.86 -4.88 4.95
N SER A 101 -12.63 -5.36 5.12
CA SER A 101 -11.58 -4.63 5.86
C SER A 101 -11.03 -3.42 5.11
N GLY A 102 -11.33 -3.24 3.83
CA GLY A 102 -10.86 -2.13 3.02
C GLY A 102 -9.64 -2.42 2.16
N LYS A 103 -9.33 -3.70 1.87
CA LYS A 103 -8.23 -4.10 0.97
C LYS A 103 -8.33 -3.43 -0.39
N THR A 104 -9.45 -3.59 -1.06
CA THR A 104 -9.73 -3.01 -2.38
C THR A 104 -9.65 -1.48 -2.34
N TYR A 105 -10.26 -0.86 -1.33
CA TYR A 105 -10.18 0.58 -1.14
C TYR A 105 -8.72 1.05 -0.94
N THR A 106 -7.94 0.31 -0.19
CA THR A 106 -6.53 0.66 0.04
C THR A 106 -5.69 0.53 -1.22
N MET A 107 -5.94 -0.45 -2.07
CA MET A 107 -5.20 -0.68 -3.31
C MET A 107 -5.65 0.24 -4.46
N PHE A 108 -6.95 0.45 -4.63
CA PHE A 108 -7.53 1.12 -5.79
C PHE A 108 -8.17 2.49 -5.48
N GLY A 109 -8.26 2.86 -4.19
CA GLY A 109 -8.92 4.09 -3.79
C GLY A 109 -10.45 3.98 -3.75
N PRO A 110 -11.14 5.12 -3.57
CA PRO A 110 -12.59 5.18 -3.67
C PRO A 110 -13.02 4.81 -5.09
N GLU A 111 -14.12 4.06 -5.22
CA GLU A 111 -14.72 3.82 -6.51
C GLU A 111 -15.03 5.18 -7.17
N THR A 112 -14.44 5.43 -8.32
CA THR A 112 -14.88 6.55 -9.16
C THR A 112 -16.34 6.25 -9.54
N PRO A 113 -17.26 7.21 -9.41
CA PRO A 113 -18.65 6.99 -9.83
C PRO A 113 -18.62 6.49 -11.28
N SER A 114 -19.12 5.28 -11.49
CA SER A 114 -19.29 4.73 -12.83
C SER A 114 -20.16 5.71 -13.60
N LEU A 115 -19.70 6.06 -14.79
CA LEU A 115 -20.34 6.89 -15.79
C LEU A 115 -21.86 6.69 -15.80
N SER A 116 -22.61 7.62 -15.24
CA SER A 116 -24.04 7.70 -15.53
C SER A 116 -24.15 8.06 -17.01
N SER A 117 -25.05 7.37 -17.72
CA SER A 117 -25.30 7.40 -19.16
C SER A 117 -25.78 8.74 -19.75
N SER A 118 -25.33 9.85 -19.19
CA SER A 118 -25.52 11.21 -19.71
C SER A 118 -24.17 11.92 -19.77
N GLY A 119 -23.61 11.91 -20.96
CA GLY A 119 -22.28 12.31 -21.40
C GLY A 119 -21.76 13.71 -21.00
N SER A 120 -21.48 13.94 -19.77
CA SER A 120 -20.68 15.09 -19.32
C SER A 120 -19.52 14.60 -18.46
N TYR A 121 -18.33 14.66 -19.03
CA TYR A 121 -17.07 14.35 -18.35
C TYR A 121 -16.67 15.50 -17.45
N GLU A 122 -17.02 15.47 -16.18
CA GLU A 122 -16.28 16.25 -15.18
C GLU A 122 -15.15 15.40 -14.64
N THR A 123 -13.99 15.61 -15.22
CA THR A 123 -12.71 15.04 -14.78
C THR A 123 -12.32 15.69 -13.48
N GLN A 124 -12.73 15.12 -12.34
CA GLN A 124 -12.00 15.39 -11.11
C GLN A 124 -10.62 14.75 -11.28
N LYS A 125 -9.61 15.59 -11.41
CA LYS A 125 -8.20 15.19 -11.48
C LYS A 125 -7.85 14.36 -10.25
N SER A 126 -7.85 13.05 -10.43
CA SER A 126 -7.12 12.13 -9.56
C SER A 126 -5.63 12.48 -9.69
N PRO A 127 -4.88 12.61 -8.59
CA PRO A 127 -3.45 12.88 -8.69
C PRO A 127 -2.76 11.72 -9.37
N ALA A 128 -2.14 12.01 -10.51
CA ALA A 128 -1.25 11.18 -11.33
C ALA A 128 -1.72 9.75 -11.69
N GLU A 129 -2.15 9.61 -12.89
CA GLU A 129 -2.32 8.34 -13.60
C GLU A 129 -0.95 7.84 -14.06
N ILE A 130 -0.38 6.82 -13.42
CA ILE A 130 0.85 6.19 -13.91
C ILE A 130 0.47 5.20 -15.02
N LYS A 131 0.78 5.55 -16.25
CA LYS A 131 0.67 4.65 -17.40
C LYS A 131 1.96 3.87 -17.55
N ILE A 132 1.97 2.62 -17.08
CA ILE A 132 3.06 1.69 -17.33
C ILE A 132 2.79 1.04 -18.69
N SER A 133 3.55 1.45 -19.71
CA SER A 133 3.52 0.84 -21.04
C SER A 133 4.56 -0.28 -21.08
N THR A 134 4.17 -1.50 -20.77
CA THR A 134 4.91 -2.68 -21.20
C THR A 134 4.42 -3.06 -22.59
N THR A 135 5.34 -3.44 -23.48
CA THR A 135 5.09 -3.78 -24.89
C THR A 135 3.80 -4.60 -25.08
N GLY A 136 2.71 -3.92 -25.49
CA GLY A 136 1.47 -4.53 -25.92
C GLY A 136 0.25 -4.41 -25.01
N THR A 137 0.36 -3.95 -23.76
CA THR A 137 -0.80 -3.81 -22.88
C THR A 137 -0.65 -2.57 -22.00
N SER A 138 -1.55 -1.60 -22.15
CA SER A 138 -1.63 -0.45 -21.25
C SER A 138 -2.46 -0.84 -20.04
N THR A 139 -1.87 -0.84 -18.86
CA THR A 139 -2.59 -1.05 -17.59
C THR A 139 -2.59 0.25 -16.82
N THR A 140 -3.76 0.78 -16.53
CA THR A 140 -3.95 1.94 -15.67
C THR A 140 -4.14 1.46 -14.25
N LEU A 141 -3.27 1.90 -13.34
CA LEU A 141 -3.35 1.61 -11.93
C LEU A 141 -3.87 2.85 -11.20
N GLN A 142 -4.95 2.68 -10.43
CA GLN A 142 -5.58 3.73 -9.61
C GLN A 142 -5.56 3.34 -8.13
N GLY A 143 -5.62 4.33 -7.26
CA GLY A 143 -5.74 4.08 -5.83
C GLY A 143 -4.48 4.37 -5.04
N LEU A 144 -3.67 3.38 -4.69
CA LEU A 144 -2.37 3.61 -4.04
C LEU A 144 -1.32 4.15 -5.00
N ILE A 145 -1.57 3.97 -6.29
CA ILE A 145 -0.80 4.57 -7.36
C ILE A 145 -1.63 5.75 -7.86
N PRO A 146 -1.16 6.99 -7.68
CA PRO A 146 -1.92 8.18 -8.03
C PRO A 146 -2.14 8.35 -9.52
#